data_8fb56d105b3b8caab920be19b210025c
#
_entry.id   8fb56d105b3b8caab920be19b210025c
#
_cell.length_a   1.000
_cell.length_b   1.000
_cell.length_c   1.000
_cell.angle_alpha   90.00
_cell.angle_beta   90.00
_cell.angle_gamma   90.00
#
_symmetry.space_group_name_H-M   'P 1'
#
loop_
_entity.id
_entity.type
_entity.pdbx_description
1 polymer ?
#
loop_
_entity_poly.entity_id
_entity_poly.type
_entity_poly.pdbx_seq_one_letter_code
_entity_poly.pdbx_strand_id
1 'polypeptide(L)'
;MSPIEIAAVLLGIANILLIIRRSVWNYPIAMAMVSLYFVIFREAKLYSDAGLQIFFLAVNAYGWWSWHRNRSDAGEIIVEELSSNGFGAWIAGSILATLAWGLIMTNHTDASYPFWDAGVAMLSVVGQILMTRRLIENWYWWIAVNTISIPLYIVKELYLTAGLYALFLVLAIAGLVEWRKVQARQA
;
A
#
# COMPACT_ATOMS: atom_id res chain seq x y z
N MET A 1 16.56 -10.18 -12.13
CA MET A 1 15.15 -10.40 -11.69
C MET A 1 14.68 -11.76 -12.21
N SER A 2 14.13 -12.58 -11.35
CA SER A 2 13.52 -13.85 -11.74
C SER A 2 12.20 -13.60 -12.50
N PRO A 3 11.70 -14.56 -13.30
CA PRO A 3 10.41 -14.41 -13.97
C PRO A 3 9.24 -14.13 -13.00
N ILE A 4 9.30 -14.71 -11.80
CA ILE A 4 8.28 -14.51 -10.76
C ILE A 4 8.32 -13.07 -10.21
N GLU A 5 9.50 -12.46 -10.04
CA GLU A 5 9.66 -11.06 -9.65
C GLU A 5 9.12 -10.11 -10.72
N ILE A 6 9.40 -10.37 -11.99
CA ILE A 6 8.86 -9.59 -13.11
C ILE A 6 7.34 -9.65 -13.10
N ALA A 7 6.76 -10.84 -12.95
CA ALA A 7 5.32 -11.02 -12.87
C ALA A 7 4.72 -10.24 -11.68
N ALA A 8 5.34 -10.30 -10.50
CA ALA A 8 4.89 -9.58 -9.31
C ALA A 8 4.91 -8.05 -9.52
N VAL A 9 5.96 -7.50 -10.17
CA VAL A 9 6.07 -6.08 -10.50
C VAL A 9 4.98 -5.65 -11.49
N LEU A 10 4.75 -6.43 -12.55
CA LEU A 10 3.72 -6.12 -13.54
C LEU A 10 2.31 -6.15 -12.92
N LEU A 11 2.04 -7.13 -12.05
CA LEU A 11 0.79 -7.18 -11.28
C LEU A 11 0.65 -5.97 -10.36
N GLY A 12 1.74 -5.49 -9.75
CA GLY A 12 1.74 -4.27 -8.92
C GLY A 12 1.35 -3.02 -9.71
N ILE A 13 1.93 -2.84 -10.89
CA ILE A 13 1.59 -1.72 -11.78
C ILE A 13 0.12 -1.82 -12.22
N ALA A 14 -0.32 -3.01 -12.68
CA ALA A 14 -1.70 -3.24 -13.06
C ALA A 14 -2.67 -2.97 -11.92
N ASN A 15 -2.33 -3.40 -10.69
CA ASN A 15 -3.11 -3.15 -9.50
C ASN A 15 -3.34 -1.66 -9.26
N ILE A 16 -2.28 -0.84 -9.25
CA ILE A 16 -2.40 0.62 -9.03
C ILE A 16 -3.26 1.28 -10.11
N LEU A 17 -3.08 0.91 -11.38
CA LEU A 17 -3.90 1.43 -12.48
C LEU A 17 -5.39 1.09 -12.30
N LEU A 18 -5.69 -0.11 -11.80
CA LEU A 18 -7.07 -0.51 -11.48
C LEU A 18 -7.63 0.24 -10.27
N ILE A 19 -6.81 0.52 -9.25
CA ILE A 19 -7.22 1.34 -8.08
C ILE A 19 -7.55 2.77 -8.52
N ILE A 20 -6.72 3.38 -9.35
CA ILE A 20 -6.96 4.72 -9.92
C ILE A 20 -8.34 4.76 -10.61
N ARG A 21 -8.66 3.72 -11.38
CA ARG A 21 -9.95 3.56 -12.07
C ARG A 21 -11.08 3.08 -11.18
N ARG A 22 -10.85 2.90 -9.89
CA ARG A 22 -11.81 2.37 -8.90
C ARG A 22 -12.40 1.02 -9.30
N SER A 23 -11.64 0.22 -10.02
CA SER A 23 -12.06 -1.11 -10.45
C SER A 23 -11.90 -2.11 -9.32
N VAL A 24 -12.93 -2.89 -9.02
CA VAL A 24 -12.86 -3.97 -8.02
C VAL A 24 -11.88 -5.09 -8.43
N TRP A 25 -11.53 -5.17 -9.69
CA TRP A 25 -10.53 -6.12 -10.21
C TRP A 25 -9.11 -5.85 -9.67
N ASN A 26 -8.88 -4.68 -9.04
CA ASN A 26 -7.64 -4.43 -8.32
C ASN A 26 -7.37 -5.51 -7.26
N TYR A 27 -8.41 -6.00 -6.56
CA TYR A 27 -8.25 -6.96 -5.46
C TYR A 27 -7.78 -8.36 -5.90
N PRO A 28 -8.37 -9.02 -6.91
CA PRO A 28 -7.81 -10.27 -7.44
C PRO A 28 -6.38 -10.12 -7.93
N ILE A 29 -6.05 -9.02 -8.60
CA ILE A 29 -4.68 -8.73 -9.05
C ILE A 29 -3.74 -8.52 -7.85
N ALA A 30 -4.16 -7.77 -6.84
CA ALA A 30 -3.39 -7.59 -5.61
C ALA A 30 -3.18 -8.93 -4.87
N MET A 31 -4.21 -9.76 -4.75
CA MET A 31 -4.09 -11.07 -4.12
C MET A 31 -3.11 -11.98 -4.86
N ALA A 32 -3.13 -11.99 -6.20
CA ALA A 32 -2.15 -12.70 -6.99
C ALA A 32 -0.73 -12.16 -6.74
N MET A 33 -0.56 -10.84 -6.76
CA MET A 33 0.73 -10.17 -6.49
C MET A 33 1.29 -10.53 -5.12
N VAL A 34 0.51 -10.37 -4.04
CA VAL A 34 0.99 -10.66 -2.68
C VAL A 34 1.27 -12.15 -2.47
N SER A 35 0.57 -13.04 -3.18
CA SER A 35 0.85 -14.47 -3.16
C SER A 35 2.21 -14.80 -3.80
N LEU A 36 2.58 -14.11 -4.90
CA LEU A 36 3.90 -14.26 -5.49
C LEU A 36 4.99 -13.72 -4.56
N TYR A 37 4.78 -12.54 -3.96
CA TYR A 37 5.72 -11.98 -2.98
C TYR A 37 5.87 -12.86 -1.73
N PHE A 38 4.81 -13.52 -1.28
CA PHE A 38 4.90 -14.51 -0.20
C PHE A 38 5.88 -15.64 -0.54
N VAL A 39 5.81 -16.18 -1.74
CA VAL A 39 6.74 -17.24 -2.20
C VAL A 39 8.16 -16.68 -2.27
N ILE A 40 8.37 -15.52 -2.91
CA ILE A 40 9.68 -14.87 -3.05
C ILE A 40 10.33 -14.66 -1.67
N PHE A 41 9.59 -14.07 -0.73
CA PHE A 41 10.12 -13.76 0.60
C PHE A 41 10.37 -15.02 1.44
N ARG A 42 9.53 -16.06 1.31
CA ARG A 42 9.75 -17.34 1.97
C ARG A 42 11.02 -18.03 1.47
N GLU A 43 11.25 -18.03 0.16
CA GLU A 43 12.47 -18.60 -0.45
C GLU A 43 13.73 -17.81 -0.04
N ALA A 44 13.61 -16.49 0.06
CA ALA A 44 14.66 -15.60 0.57
C ALA A 44 14.85 -15.66 2.09
N LYS A 45 14.07 -16.49 2.81
CA LYS A 45 14.05 -16.59 4.29
C LYS A 45 13.69 -15.29 5.01
N LEU A 46 12.98 -14.38 4.34
CA LEU A 46 12.43 -13.14 4.88
C LEU A 46 11.05 -13.42 5.48
N TYR A 47 11.01 -14.12 6.61
CA TYR A 47 9.77 -14.64 7.19
C TYR A 47 8.80 -13.54 7.66
N SER A 48 9.33 -12.42 8.16
CA SER A 48 8.51 -11.26 8.55
C SER A 48 7.80 -10.65 7.35
N ASP A 49 8.52 -10.47 6.24
CA ASP A 49 7.94 -9.93 4.99
C ASP A 49 6.93 -10.92 4.39
N ALA A 50 7.21 -12.22 4.44
CA ALA A 50 6.25 -13.26 4.05
C ALA A 50 4.99 -13.21 4.92
N GLY A 51 5.12 -13.04 6.25
CA GLY A 51 3.99 -12.86 7.17
C GLY A 51 3.16 -11.61 6.83
N LEU A 52 3.79 -10.51 6.46
CA LEU A 52 3.11 -9.29 6.01
C LEU A 52 2.28 -9.54 4.74
N GLN A 53 2.72 -10.40 3.81
CA GLN A 53 1.94 -10.74 2.62
C GLN A 53 0.64 -11.50 2.99
N ILE A 54 0.65 -12.34 4.04
CA ILE A 54 -0.56 -13.00 4.53
C ILE A 54 -1.55 -11.95 5.06
N PHE A 55 -1.07 -10.96 5.81
CA PHE A 55 -1.89 -9.84 6.26
C PHE A 55 -2.50 -9.08 5.06
N PHE A 56 -1.69 -8.72 4.06
CA PHE A 56 -2.19 -8.05 2.87
C PHE A 56 -3.18 -8.91 2.09
N LEU A 57 -2.98 -10.23 2.00
CA LEU A 57 -3.95 -11.13 1.37
C LEU A 57 -5.31 -11.05 2.05
N ALA A 58 -5.35 -11.12 3.38
CA ALA A 58 -6.59 -11.03 4.16
C ALA A 58 -7.28 -9.66 4.00
N VAL A 59 -6.51 -8.57 4.05
CA VAL A 59 -7.04 -7.21 3.88
C VAL A 59 -7.54 -6.97 2.46
N ASN A 60 -6.89 -7.52 1.43
CA ASN A 60 -7.37 -7.45 0.06
C ASN A 60 -8.67 -8.26 -0.14
N ALA A 61 -8.79 -9.44 0.46
CA ALA A 61 -10.03 -10.23 0.43
C ALA A 61 -11.20 -9.46 1.09
N TYR A 62 -10.95 -8.84 2.26
CA TYR A 62 -11.93 -7.97 2.91
C TYR A 62 -12.27 -6.75 2.03
N GLY A 63 -11.28 -6.10 1.45
CA GLY A 63 -11.46 -4.95 0.56
C GLY A 63 -12.32 -5.30 -0.66
N TRP A 64 -12.09 -6.46 -1.26
CA TRP A 64 -12.90 -6.96 -2.37
C TRP A 64 -14.36 -7.09 -2.00
N TRP A 65 -14.65 -7.73 -0.87
CA TRP A 65 -16.00 -7.84 -0.33
C TRP A 65 -16.60 -6.46 -0.02
N SER A 66 -15.86 -5.58 0.65
CA SER A 66 -16.29 -4.23 1.02
C SER A 66 -16.64 -3.37 -0.21
N TRP A 67 -15.78 -3.38 -1.24
CA TRP A 67 -16.02 -2.61 -2.45
C TRP A 67 -17.20 -3.14 -3.25
N HIS A 68 -17.41 -4.45 -3.29
CA HIS A 68 -18.59 -5.04 -3.92
C HIS A 68 -19.88 -4.64 -3.24
N ARG A 69 -19.88 -4.61 -1.91
CA ARG A 69 -21.09 -4.31 -1.11
C ARG A 69 -21.48 -2.83 -1.13
N ASN A 70 -20.48 -1.93 -1.26
CA ASN A 70 -20.69 -0.49 -1.12
C ASN A 70 -20.59 0.24 -2.48
N ARG A 71 -21.22 -0.32 -3.51
CA ARG A 71 -21.42 0.34 -4.78
C ARG A 71 -22.68 1.20 -4.74
N SER A 72 -22.71 2.29 -5.55
CA SER A 72 -23.92 3.04 -5.84
C SER A 72 -24.91 2.19 -6.64
N ASP A 73 -26.15 2.65 -6.76
CA ASP A 73 -27.16 2.01 -7.63
C ASP A 73 -26.72 1.92 -9.10
N ALA A 74 -25.87 2.85 -9.55
CA ALA A 74 -25.20 2.81 -10.86
C ALA A 74 -24.00 1.85 -10.93
N GLY A 75 -23.67 1.13 -9.85
CA GLY A 75 -22.54 0.20 -9.78
C GLY A 75 -21.17 0.86 -9.60
N GLU A 76 -21.11 2.17 -9.36
CA GLU A 76 -19.86 2.91 -9.14
C GLU A 76 -19.39 2.82 -7.70
N ILE A 77 -18.07 2.86 -7.49
CA ILE A 77 -17.46 2.92 -6.17
C ILE A 77 -17.53 4.37 -5.66
N ILE A 78 -18.20 4.53 -4.52
CA ILE A 78 -18.30 5.81 -3.83
C ILE A 78 -16.99 6.09 -3.09
N VAL A 79 -16.40 7.25 -3.36
CA VAL A 79 -15.20 7.74 -2.65
C VAL A 79 -15.64 8.48 -1.40
N GLU A 80 -15.10 8.07 -0.26
CA GLU A 80 -15.38 8.67 1.04
C GLU A 80 -14.19 9.50 1.53
N GLU A 81 -14.41 10.36 2.53
CA GLU A 81 -13.42 11.21 3.15
C GLU A 81 -13.46 11.09 4.67
N LEU A 82 -12.30 11.19 5.31
CA LEU A 82 -12.19 11.22 6.77
C LEU A 82 -12.63 12.58 7.32
N SER A 83 -13.27 12.55 8.48
CA SER A 83 -13.39 13.78 9.28
C SER A 83 -12.01 14.28 9.72
N SER A 84 -11.87 15.59 10.00
CA SER A 84 -10.60 16.17 10.45
C SER A 84 -10.03 15.48 11.68
N ASN A 85 -10.88 15.11 12.64
CA ASN A 85 -10.48 14.35 13.83
C ASN A 85 -10.02 12.92 13.47
N GLY A 86 -10.71 12.28 12.52
CA GLY A 86 -10.34 10.96 12.00
C GLY A 86 -8.97 10.99 11.32
N PHE A 87 -8.71 12.02 10.49
CA PHE A 87 -7.42 12.18 9.83
C PHE A 87 -6.26 12.32 10.84
N GLY A 88 -6.43 13.18 11.86
CA GLY A 88 -5.45 13.32 12.94
C GLY A 88 -5.21 12.03 13.72
N ALA A 89 -6.27 11.26 14.00
CA ALA A 89 -6.15 9.97 14.67
C ALA A 89 -5.35 8.94 13.85
N TRP A 90 -5.56 8.90 12.52
CA TRP A 90 -4.81 8.01 11.64
C TRP A 90 -3.32 8.41 11.54
N ILE A 91 -3.01 9.71 11.51
CA ILE A 91 -1.62 10.20 11.56
C ILE A 91 -0.96 9.78 12.88
N ALA A 92 -1.61 10.05 14.03
CA ALA A 92 -1.07 9.69 15.34
C ALA A 92 -0.88 8.16 15.45
N GLY A 93 -1.85 7.37 15.01
CA GLY A 93 -1.77 5.92 14.97
C GLY A 93 -0.62 5.41 14.11
N SER A 94 -0.38 6.03 12.95
CA SER A 94 0.74 5.68 12.06
C SER A 94 2.09 5.95 12.71
N ILE A 95 2.24 7.09 13.40
CA ILE A 95 3.46 7.45 14.13
C ILE A 95 3.71 6.45 15.26
N LEU A 96 2.69 6.19 16.09
CA LEU A 96 2.80 5.25 17.21
C LEU A 96 3.13 3.82 16.73
N ALA A 97 2.49 3.35 15.67
CA ALA A 97 2.76 2.04 15.08
C ALA A 97 4.20 1.96 14.52
N THR A 98 4.67 3.01 13.85
CA THR A 98 6.04 3.10 13.34
C THR A 98 7.06 3.06 14.48
N LEU A 99 6.83 3.84 15.55
CA LEU A 99 7.72 3.84 16.72
C LEU A 99 7.73 2.48 17.41
N ALA A 100 6.58 1.89 17.65
CA ALA A 100 6.47 0.57 18.28
C ALA A 100 7.16 -0.52 17.46
N TRP A 101 6.89 -0.57 16.16
CA TRP A 101 7.49 -1.55 15.27
C TRP A 101 9.01 -1.32 15.10
N GLY A 102 9.45 -0.07 14.99
CA GLY A 102 10.86 0.30 14.92
C GLY A 102 11.63 -0.14 16.17
N LEU A 103 11.04 0.04 17.36
CA LEU A 103 11.62 -0.45 18.62
C LEU A 103 11.71 -1.98 18.66
N ILE A 104 10.67 -2.69 18.20
CA ILE A 104 10.70 -4.16 18.10
C ILE A 104 11.82 -4.58 17.15
N MET A 105 11.92 -3.99 15.96
CA MET A 105 12.97 -4.31 15.00
C MET A 105 14.36 -4.03 15.55
N THR A 106 14.58 -2.91 16.23
CA THR A 106 15.88 -2.56 16.83
C THR A 106 16.30 -3.57 17.90
N ASN A 107 15.36 -4.11 18.68
CA ASN A 107 15.67 -5.01 19.79
C ASN A 107 15.74 -6.49 19.39
N HIS A 108 15.13 -6.87 18.26
CA HIS A 108 14.96 -8.28 17.88
C HIS A 108 15.54 -8.63 16.50
N THR A 109 16.09 -7.64 15.77
CA THR A 109 16.69 -7.87 14.44
C THR A 109 17.99 -7.09 14.28
N ASP A 110 18.76 -7.44 13.28
CA ASP A 110 20.01 -6.76 12.84
C ASP A 110 19.75 -5.77 11.69
N ALA A 111 18.52 -5.25 11.56
CA ALA A 111 18.14 -4.33 10.51
C ALA A 111 19.00 -3.04 10.55
N SER A 112 19.57 -2.66 9.41
CA SER A 112 20.44 -1.48 9.30
C SER A 112 19.71 -0.15 9.51
N TYR A 113 18.41 -0.09 9.19
CA TYR A 113 17.58 1.12 9.27
C TYR A 113 16.19 0.80 9.85
N PRO A 114 16.09 0.32 11.12
CA PRO A 114 14.86 -0.29 11.66
C PRO A 114 13.66 0.67 11.68
N PHE A 115 13.85 1.94 12.05
CA PHE A 115 12.77 2.92 12.06
C PHE A 115 12.35 3.36 10.66
N TRP A 116 13.27 3.37 9.70
CA TRP A 116 12.94 3.71 8.33
C TRP A 116 12.11 2.60 7.67
N ASP A 117 12.58 1.34 7.80
CA ASP A 117 11.85 0.16 7.33
C ASP A 117 10.47 0.04 8.02
N ALA A 118 10.41 0.30 9.35
CA ALA A 118 9.16 0.32 10.10
C ALA A 118 8.18 1.40 9.59
N GLY A 119 8.68 2.58 9.23
CA GLY A 119 7.88 3.65 8.66
C GLY A 119 7.24 3.22 7.34
N VAL A 120 8.02 2.67 6.42
CA VAL A 120 7.51 2.14 5.16
C VAL A 120 6.43 1.08 5.40
N ALA A 121 6.71 0.11 6.29
CA ALA A 121 5.78 -0.99 6.56
C ALA A 121 4.47 -0.50 7.19
N MET A 122 4.53 0.30 8.26
CA MET A 122 3.33 0.72 8.99
C MET A 122 2.48 1.71 8.20
N LEU A 123 3.10 2.63 7.47
CA LEU A 123 2.37 3.51 6.56
C LEU A 123 1.69 2.73 5.43
N SER A 124 2.32 1.67 4.91
CA SER A 124 1.70 0.78 3.90
C SER A 124 0.49 0.04 4.46
N VAL A 125 0.58 -0.46 5.70
CA VAL A 125 -0.54 -1.10 6.40
C VAL A 125 -1.71 -0.13 6.52
N VAL A 126 -1.47 1.09 6.97
CA VAL A 126 -2.51 2.11 7.13
C VAL A 126 -3.08 2.52 5.76
N GLY A 127 -2.24 2.78 4.77
CA GLY A 127 -2.67 3.11 3.41
C GLY A 127 -3.59 2.03 2.83
N GLN A 128 -3.26 0.76 3.04
CA GLN A 128 -4.08 -0.36 2.59
C GLN A 128 -5.43 -0.43 3.32
N ILE A 129 -5.47 -0.20 4.63
CA ILE A 129 -6.72 -0.17 5.39
C ILE A 129 -7.62 0.99 4.91
N LEU A 130 -7.07 2.19 4.74
CA LEU A 130 -7.83 3.34 4.24
C LEU A 130 -8.36 3.09 2.82
N MET A 131 -7.57 2.45 1.96
CA MET A 131 -7.99 2.08 0.61
C MET A 131 -9.19 1.10 0.63
N THR A 132 -9.18 0.08 1.49
CA THR A 132 -10.30 -0.86 1.59
C THR A 132 -11.60 -0.19 2.03
N ARG A 133 -11.49 0.94 2.75
CA ARG A 133 -12.59 1.80 3.18
C ARG A 133 -12.99 2.85 2.14
N ARG A 134 -12.37 2.85 0.96
CA ARG A 134 -12.59 3.82 -0.13
C ARG A 134 -12.28 5.26 0.24
N LEU A 135 -11.47 5.47 1.28
CA LEU A 135 -11.10 6.79 1.79
C LEU A 135 -10.06 7.43 0.89
N ILE A 136 -10.31 8.66 0.43
CA ILE A 136 -9.41 9.37 -0.48
C ILE A 136 -8.02 9.58 0.13
N GLU A 137 -7.96 9.68 1.44
CA GLU A 137 -6.71 9.89 2.17
C GLU A 137 -5.73 8.72 2.04
N ASN A 138 -6.16 7.52 1.61
CA ASN A 138 -5.23 6.42 1.34
C ASN A 138 -4.06 6.88 0.46
N TRP A 139 -4.33 7.78 -0.50
CA TRP A 139 -3.31 8.29 -1.42
C TRP A 139 -2.22 9.11 -0.73
N TYR A 140 -2.53 9.83 0.36
CA TYR A 140 -1.52 10.57 1.13
C TYR A 140 -0.53 9.60 1.78
N TRP A 141 -1.02 8.46 2.31
CA TRP A 141 -0.17 7.42 2.87
C TRP A 141 0.70 6.75 1.79
N TRP A 142 0.13 6.44 0.62
CA TRP A 142 0.91 5.89 -0.48
C TRP A 142 1.94 6.87 -1.03
N ILE A 143 1.63 8.15 -1.11
CA ILE A 143 2.59 9.20 -1.47
C ILE A 143 3.72 9.26 -0.43
N ALA A 144 3.41 9.25 0.87
CA ALA A 144 4.40 9.24 1.93
C ALA A 144 5.29 7.98 1.86
N VAL A 145 4.70 6.78 1.74
CA VAL A 145 5.43 5.52 1.56
C VAL A 145 6.43 5.61 0.41
N ASN A 146 5.97 6.00 -0.77
CA ASN A 146 6.84 6.05 -1.94
C ASN A 146 7.94 7.11 -1.79
N THR A 147 7.61 8.28 -1.21
CA THR A 147 8.58 9.36 -0.98
C THR A 147 9.70 8.95 -0.05
N ILE A 148 9.40 8.23 1.04
CA ILE A 148 10.43 7.77 1.99
C ILE A 148 11.15 6.51 1.51
N SER A 149 10.54 5.72 0.64
CA SER A 149 11.14 4.49 0.09
C SER A 149 12.23 4.79 -0.94
N ILE A 150 12.06 5.83 -1.76
CA ILE A 150 13.03 6.20 -2.79
C ILE A 150 14.43 6.41 -2.20
N PRO A 151 14.66 7.35 -1.24
CA PRO A 151 15.97 7.53 -0.65
C PRO A 151 16.44 6.31 0.15
N LEU A 152 15.55 5.55 0.81
CA LEU A 152 15.91 4.32 1.50
C LEU A 152 16.55 3.31 0.54
N TYR A 153 15.95 3.08 -0.60
CA TYR A 153 16.49 2.12 -1.59
C TYR A 153 17.72 2.64 -2.31
N ILE A 154 17.88 3.97 -2.45
CA ILE A 154 19.15 4.57 -2.93
C ILE A 154 20.28 4.29 -1.95
N VAL A 155 20.08 4.51 -0.65
CA VAL A 155 21.07 4.25 0.40
C VAL A 155 21.42 2.75 0.51
N LYS A 156 20.45 1.87 0.21
CA LYS A 156 20.65 0.42 0.13
C LYS A 156 21.25 -0.04 -1.23
N GLU A 157 21.61 0.88 -2.12
CA GLU A 157 22.13 0.62 -3.48
C GLU A 157 21.17 -0.18 -4.39
N LEU A 158 19.88 -0.17 -4.07
CA LEU A 158 18.81 -0.84 -4.82
C LEU A 158 18.16 0.11 -5.83
N TYR A 159 18.94 0.62 -6.76
CA TYR A 159 18.53 1.68 -7.69
C TYR A 159 17.32 1.33 -8.56
N LEU A 160 17.19 0.06 -9.00
CA LEU A 160 16.04 -0.38 -9.78
C LEU A 160 14.74 -0.31 -8.95
N THR A 161 14.82 -0.72 -7.70
CA THR A 161 13.71 -0.63 -6.74
C THR A 161 13.36 0.83 -6.46
N ALA A 162 14.36 1.71 -6.25
CA ALA A 162 14.13 3.14 -6.11
C ALA A 162 13.40 3.74 -7.33
N GLY A 163 13.78 3.34 -8.55
CA GLY A 163 13.10 3.74 -9.78
C GLY A 163 11.64 3.26 -9.84
N LEU A 164 11.35 2.04 -9.38
CA LEU A 164 9.99 1.51 -9.29
C LEU A 164 9.13 2.32 -8.30
N TYR A 165 9.68 2.68 -7.13
CA TYR A 165 8.96 3.52 -6.16
C TYR A 165 8.76 4.96 -6.67
N ALA A 166 9.67 5.49 -7.49
CA ALA A 166 9.46 6.76 -8.18
C ALA A 166 8.27 6.68 -9.16
N LEU A 167 8.14 5.60 -9.93
CA LEU A 167 6.96 5.33 -10.75
C LEU A 167 5.69 5.23 -9.90
N PHE A 168 5.73 4.50 -8.79
CA PHE A 168 4.59 4.37 -7.89
C PHE A 168 4.19 5.71 -7.26
N LEU A 169 5.14 6.60 -6.96
CA LEU A 169 4.86 7.96 -6.49
C LEU A 169 4.05 8.75 -7.53
N VAL A 170 4.47 8.72 -8.80
CA VAL A 170 3.72 9.38 -9.88
C VAL A 170 2.30 8.82 -10.00
N LEU A 171 2.16 7.49 -9.95
CA LEU A 171 0.85 6.83 -10.02
C LEU A 171 -0.02 7.15 -8.79
N ALA A 172 0.55 7.26 -7.59
CA ALA A 172 -0.19 7.65 -6.39
C ALA A 172 -0.70 9.10 -6.46
N ILE A 173 0.11 10.03 -6.99
CA ILE A 173 -0.33 11.41 -7.24
C ILE A 173 -1.45 11.44 -8.29
N ALA A 174 -1.32 10.69 -9.38
CA ALA A 174 -2.36 10.58 -10.40
C ALA A 174 -3.66 9.99 -9.82
N GLY A 175 -3.55 8.99 -8.93
CA GLY A 175 -4.69 8.40 -8.21
C GLY A 175 -5.42 9.40 -7.33
N LEU A 176 -4.66 10.18 -6.54
CA LEU A 176 -5.22 11.26 -5.71
C LEU A 176 -5.99 12.28 -6.56
N VAL A 177 -5.39 12.73 -7.66
CA VAL A 177 -6.03 13.72 -8.56
C VAL A 177 -7.31 13.15 -9.15
N GLU A 178 -7.30 11.91 -9.62
CA GLU A 178 -8.48 11.28 -10.22
C GLU A 178 -9.59 11.05 -9.19
N TRP A 179 -9.26 10.55 -8.01
CA TRP A 179 -10.25 10.34 -6.95
C TRP A 179 -10.88 11.64 -6.46
N ARG A 180 -10.12 12.75 -6.39
CA ARG A 180 -10.66 14.09 -6.06
C ARG A 180 -11.67 14.56 -7.09
N LYS A 181 -11.40 14.35 -8.40
CA LYS A 181 -12.35 14.69 -9.45
C LYS A 181 -13.66 13.92 -9.33
N VAL A 182 -13.55 12.65 -8.96
CA VAL A 182 -14.71 11.79 -8.75
C VAL A 182 -15.51 12.23 -7.54
N GLN A 183 -14.84 12.47 -6.41
CA GLN A 183 -15.48 12.97 -5.19
C GLN A 183 -16.26 14.28 -5.46
N ALA A 184 -15.67 15.22 -6.21
CA ALA A 184 -16.33 16.46 -6.59
C ALA A 184 -17.56 16.29 -7.51
N ARG A 185 -17.69 15.13 -8.18
CA ARG A 185 -18.88 14.80 -9.00
C ARG A 185 -19.94 14.05 -8.19
N GLN A 186 -19.59 13.49 -7.06
CA GLN A 186 -20.46 12.74 -6.17
C GLN A 186 -21.09 13.63 -5.07
N ALA A 187 -20.51 14.82 -4.81
CA ALA A 187 -21.03 15.85 -3.92
C ALA A 187 -22.09 16.73 -4.60
#